data_72a4600e448dabfc674862ae37118f38
#
_entry.id   72a4600e448dabfc674862ae37118f38
#
_cell.length_a   1.000
_cell.length_b   1.000
_cell.length_c   1.000
_cell.angle_alpha   90.00
_cell.angle_beta   90.00
_cell.angle_gamma   90.00
#
_symmetry.space_group_name_H-M   'P 1'
#
loop_
_entity.id
_entity.type
_entity.pdbx_description
1 polymer ?
#
loop_
_entity_poly.entity_id
_entity_poly.type
_entity_poly.pdbx_seq_one_letter_code
_entity_poly.pdbx_strand_id
1 'polypeptide(L)'
;MLATRSKSKSRARTKRLRNRRWTFEELAAEVGESNTPMELWDGALIVSDAPSFSHQEIVARFYERLKGWVSQRHLGKVAFAPVDMILTSRRVTQPDVLFISNGRLRIVEDRVRGPADLIAEVVSPDSRQRDRIDKRDLYEQHGVREYWIIDPEAETVEVLFLDRDEYRLVGRWRPGEQARSQLLKGFTLTVTELFAKDR
;
A
#
# COMPACT_ATOMS: atom_id res chain seq x y z
N MET A 1 -23.59 12.10 28.37
CA MET A 1 -23.01 13.38 27.85
C MET A 1 -21.48 13.39 27.66
N LEU A 2 -20.76 12.32 27.90
CA LEU A 2 -19.28 12.26 27.73
C LEU A 2 -18.80 11.95 26.27
N ALA A 3 -19.58 11.25 25.45
CA ALA A 3 -19.18 10.83 24.11
C ALA A 3 -19.11 11.95 23.05
N THR A 4 -19.87 13.02 23.21
CA THR A 4 -19.95 14.15 22.26
C THR A 4 -18.74 15.09 22.34
N ARG A 5 -18.16 15.26 23.52
CA ARG A 5 -16.98 16.12 23.74
C ARG A 5 -15.69 15.53 23.19
N SER A 6 -15.55 14.19 23.18
CA SER A 6 -14.37 13.49 22.63
C SER A 6 -14.30 13.58 21.11
N LYS A 7 -15.41 13.36 20.42
CA LYS A 7 -15.50 13.45 18.94
C LYS A 7 -15.22 14.86 18.40
N SER A 8 -15.64 15.91 19.14
CA SER A 8 -15.40 17.31 18.78
C SER A 8 -13.90 17.67 18.85
N LYS A 9 -13.21 17.25 19.92
CA LYS A 9 -11.76 17.49 20.09
C LYS A 9 -10.92 16.74 19.04
N SER A 10 -11.29 15.50 18.70
CA SER A 10 -10.63 14.71 17.67
C SER A 10 -10.76 15.36 16.29
N ARG A 11 -11.96 15.79 15.89
CA ARG A 11 -12.21 16.49 14.61
C ARG A 11 -11.45 17.82 14.53
N ALA A 12 -11.38 18.60 15.59
CA ALA A 12 -10.65 19.85 15.63
C ALA A 12 -9.13 19.62 15.50
N ARG A 13 -8.59 18.57 16.14
CA ARG A 13 -7.18 18.17 16.00
C ARG A 13 -6.85 17.77 14.58
N THR A 14 -7.65 16.90 13.96
CA THR A 14 -7.46 16.46 12.57
C THR A 14 -7.53 17.63 11.59
N LYS A 15 -8.46 18.56 11.77
CA LYS A 15 -8.57 19.78 10.95
C LYS A 15 -7.32 20.66 11.07
N ARG A 16 -6.76 20.82 12.28
CA ARG A 16 -5.53 21.56 12.52
C ARG A 16 -4.34 20.93 11.81
N LEU A 17 -4.23 19.59 11.88
CA LEU A 17 -3.15 18.85 11.24
C LEU A 17 -3.22 18.95 9.70
N ARG A 18 -4.41 18.96 9.10
CA ARG A 18 -4.60 19.07 7.63
C ARG A 18 -4.25 20.44 7.05
N ASN A 19 -4.27 21.49 7.85
CA ASN A 19 -4.03 22.87 7.39
C ASN A 19 -2.54 23.26 7.34
N ARG A 20 -1.62 22.32 7.58
CA ARG A 20 -0.17 22.54 7.58
C ARG A 20 0.51 21.56 6.64
N ARG A 21 1.66 21.96 6.11
CA ARG A 21 2.59 21.07 5.44
C ARG A 21 3.58 20.49 6.46
N TRP A 22 3.82 19.20 6.39
CA TRP A 22 4.60 18.43 7.34
C TRP A 22 5.79 17.75 6.68
N THR A 23 6.87 17.60 7.41
CA THR A 23 7.80 16.49 7.19
C THR A 23 7.34 15.28 8.02
N PHE A 24 7.85 14.11 7.68
CA PHE A 24 7.56 12.89 8.44
C PHE A 24 7.92 13.05 9.93
N GLU A 25 9.11 13.57 10.19
CA GLU A 25 9.65 13.75 11.54
C GLU A 25 8.79 14.73 12.36
N GLU A 26 8.39 15.85 11.76
CA GLU A 26 7.49 16.82 12.41
C GLU A 26 6.13 16.19 12.72
N LEU A 27 5.55 15.43 11.78
CA LEU A 27 4.27 14.78 11.98
C LEU A 27 4.36 13.70 13.05
N ALA A 28 5.38 12.87 13.02
CA ALA A 28 5.62 11.81 14.00
C ALA A 28 5.76 12.39 15.42
N ALA A 29 6.50 13.51 15.58
CA ALA A 29 6.63 14.21 16.85
C ALA A 29 5.31 14.79 17.36
N GLU A 30 4.45 15.31 16.47
CA GLU A 30 3.16 15.92 16.84
C GLU A 30 2.08 14.87 17.14
N VAL A 31 2.04 13.77 16.39
CA VAL A 31 0.97 12.75 16.48
C VAL A 31 1.33 11.64 17.48
N GLY A 32 2.61 11.27 17.55
CA GLY A 32 3.08 10.07 18.25
C GLY A 32 2.67 8.79 17.51
N GLU A 33 2.72 7.66 18.23
CA GLU A 33 2.25 6.38 17.67
C GLU A 33 0.74 6.43 17.41
N SER A 34 0.33 6.00 16.22
CA SER A 34 -1.07 6.01 15.80
C SER A 34 -1.34 4.87 14.81
N ASN A 35 -2.45 4.17 15.01
CA ASN A 35 -2.97 3.18 14.06
C ASN A 35 -3.94 3.80 13.03
N THR A 36 -4.13 5.13 13.06
CA THR A 36 -4.92 5.82 12.03
C THR A 36 -4.12 5.85 10.73
N PRO A 37 -4.67 5.37 9.61
CA PRO A 37 -3.99 5.43 8.32
C PRO A 37 -3.73 6.89 7.92
N MET A 38 -2.46 7.24 7.79
CA MET A 38 -2.00 8.60 7.46
C MET A 38 -0.90 8.56 6.43
N GLU A 39 -1.02 9.38 5.40
CA GLU A 39 -0.01 9.54 4.36
C GLU A 39 0.40 11.00 4.22
N LEU A 40 1.59 11.26 3.72
CA LEU A 40 2.05 12.60 3.37
C LEU A 40 2.23 12.72 1.85
N TRP A 41 1.52 13.70 1.27
CA TRP A 41 1.60 14.03 -0.14
C TRP A 41 2.10 15.48 -0.30
N ASP A 42 3.37 15.65 -0.68
CA ASP A 42 4.07 16.94 -0.64
C ASP A 42 3.92 17.66 0.71
N GLY A 43 3.94 16.88 1.78
CA GLY A 43 3.73 17.35 3.14
C GLY A 43 2.27 17.61 3.52
N ALA A 44 1.30 17.48 2.60
CA ALA A 44 -0.12 17.52 2.94
C ALA A 44 -0.51 16.20 3.62
N LEU A 45 -1.13 16.29 4.79
CA LEU A 45 -1.62 15.14 5.52
C LEU A 45 -2.93 14.63 4.90
N ILE A 46 -2.89 13.39 4.44
CA ILE A 46 -4.04 12.61 4.04
C ILE A 46 -4.36 11.64 5.17
N VAL A 47 -5.58 11.66 5.65
CA VAL A 47 -6.09 10.71 6.66
C VAL A 47 -7.20 9.93 5.99
N SER A 48 -7.04 8.62 5.93
CA SER A 48 -8.03 7.70 5.35
C SER A 48 -8.92 7.11 6.45
N ASP A 49 -10.14 6.73 6.08
CA ASP A 49 -11.01 5.96 6.94
C ASP A 49 -10.48 4.53 7.11
N ALA A 50 -10.97 3.82 8.12
CA ALA A 50 -10.64 2.42 8.29
C ALA A 50 -11.15 1.60 7.10
N PRO A 51 -10.36 0.65 6.56
CA PRO A 51 -10.77 -0.18 5.45
C PRO A 51 -11.95 -1.09 5.83
N SER A 52 -12.73 -1.49 4.82
CA SER A 52 -13.81 -2.45 5.01
C SER A 52 -13.27 -3.85 5.32
N PHE A 53 -14.13 -4.71 5.89
CA PHE A 53 -13.77 -6.10 6.17
C PHE A 53 -13.36 -6.84 4.87
N SER A 54 -14.14 -6.68 3.80
CA SER A 54 -13.84 -7.31 2.50
C SER A 54 -12.50 -6.83 1.89
N HIS A 55 -12.18 -5.55 2.05
CA HIS A 55 -10.86 -5.04 1.65
C HIS A 55 -9.75 -5.77 2.43
N GLN A 56 -9.88 -5.90 3.74
CA GLN A 56 -8.88 -6.57 4.57
C GLN A 56 -8.75 -8.07 4.26
N GLU A 57 -9.83 -8.76 3.89
CA GLU A 57 -9.76 -10.15 3.44
C GLU A 57 -8.92 -10.29 2.17
N ILE A 58 -9.10 -9.40 1.20
CA ILE A 58 -8.31 -9.41 -0.04
C ILE A 58 -6.84 -9.13 0.25
N VAL A 59 -6.56 -8.13 1.09
CA VAL A 59 -5.19 -7.83 1.54
C VAL A 59 -4.56 -9.05 2.21
N ALA A 60 -5.28 -9.71 3.12
CA ALA A 60 -4.78 -10.89 3.83
C ALA A 60 -4.47 -12.05 2.87
N ARG A 61 -5.38 -12.38 1.94
CA ARG A 61 -5.17 -13.44 0.94
C ARG A 61 -3.97 -13.16 0.04
N PHE A 62 -3.84 -11.93 -0.44
CA PHE A 62 -2.67 -11.53 -1.23
C PHE A 62 -1.38 -11.63 -0.42
N TYR A 63 -1.39 -11.09 0.81
CA TYR A 63 -0.24 -11.14 1.71
C TYR A 63 0.20 -12.58 2.00
N GLU A 64 -0.72 -13.48 2.35
CA GLU A 64 -0.42 -14.87 2.67
C GLU A 64 0.24 -15.60 1.48
N ARG A 65 -0.28 -15.41 0.28
CA ARG A 65 0.27 -16.01 -0.94
C ARG A 65 1.67 -15.48 -1.24
N LEU A 66 1.84 -14.16 -1.19
CA LEU A 66 3.14 -13.53 -1.42
C LEU A 66 4.14 -13.90 -0.32
N LYS A 67 3.74 -13.85 0.94
CA LYS A 67 4.57 -14.21 2.09
C LYS A 67 5.03 -15.67 2.04
N GLY A 68 4.12 -16.58 1.73
CA GLY A 68 4.44 -18.00 1.57
C GLY A 68 5.48 -18.24 0.48
N TRP A 69 5.30 -17.62 -0.69
CA TRP A 69 6.24 -17.70 -1.80
C TRP A 69 7.64 -17.15 -1.46
N VAL A 70 7.67 -15.94 -0.90
CA VAL A 70 8.91 -15.25 -0.53
C VAL A 70 9.66 -16.02 0.56
N SER A 71 8.96 -16.50 1.58
CA SER A 71 9.57 -17.22 2.72
C SER A 71 10.17 -18.56 2.30
N GLN A 72 9.45 -19.36 1.51
CA GLN A 72 9.95 -20.66 1.03
C GLN A 72 11.22 -20.55 0.18
N ARG A 73 11.43 -19.41 -0.45
CA ARG A 73 12.58 -19.15 -1.35
C ARG A 73 13.62 -18.21 -0.74
N HIS A 74 13.41 -17.79 0.50
CA HIS A 74 14.31 -16.88 1.21
C HIS A 74 14.62 -15.59 0.40
N LEU A 75 13.60 -14.98 -0.25
CA LEU A 75 13.81 -13.85 -1.17
C LEU A 75 13.88 -12.49 -0.47
N GLY A 76 13.33 -12.36 0.74
CA GLY A 76 13.26 -11.08 1.44
C GLY A 76 12.18 -11.05 2.51
N LYS A 77 11.62 -9.86 2.73
CA LYS A 77 10.54 -9.61 3.69
C LYS A 77 9.29 -9.10 3.00
N VAL A 78 8.14 -9.52 3.52
CA VAL A 78 6.82 -9.01 3.13
C VAL A 78 6.18 -8.41 4.37
N ALA A 79 5.59 -7.23 4.21
CA ALA A 79 4.79 -6.56 5.23
C ALA A 79 3.46 -6.09 4.66
N PHE A 80 2.52 -5.72 5.52
CA PHE A 80 1.21 -5.16 5.17
C PHE A 80 0.89 -3.98 6.07
N ALA A 81 -0.06 -3.15 5.62
CA ALA A 81 -0.49 -1.94 6.33
C ALA A 81 -0.99 -2.24 7.78
N PRO A 82 -0.78 -1.29 8.71
CA PRO A 82 -0.15 0.01 8.50
C PRO A 82 1.38 -0.05 8.68
N VAL A 83 2.12 0.23 7.63
CA VAL A 83 3.59 0.40 7.66
C VAL A 83 3.95 1.62 6.84
N ASP A 84 4.62 2.60 7.46
CA ASP A 84 5.09 3.78 6.75
C ASP A 84 6.22 3.43 5.79
N MET A 85 6.04 3.77 4.52
CA MET A 85 7.07 3.76 3.50
C MET A 85 7.46 5.22 3.19
N ILE A 86 8.62 5.63 3.67
CA ILE A 86 9.12 7.00 3.58
C ILE A 86 9.93 7.14 2.31
N LEU A 87 9.33 7.71 1.26
CA LEU A 87 9.99 7.95 -0.02
C LEU A 87 10.87 9.21 0.03
N THR A 88 10.35 10.26 0.67
CA THR A 88 11.07 11.50 1.00
C THR A 88 10.56 12.02 2.35
N SER A 89 11.20 13.06 2.90
CA SER A 89 10.71 13.68 4.14
C SER A 89 9.27 14.22 4.06
N ARG A 90 8.71 14.41 2.86
CA ARG A 90 7.37 14.93 2.60
C ARG A 90 6.47 14.00 1.78
N ARG A 91 6.98 12.82 1.43
CA ARG A 91 6.25 11.78 0.70
C ARG A 91 6.31 10.48 1.48
N VAL A 92 5.22 10.15 2.12
CA VAL A 92 5.08 8.93 2.94
C VAL A 92 3.77 8.27 2.57
N THR A 93 3.82 7.00 2.22
CA THR A 93 2.65 6.18 1.91
C THR A 93 2.58 4.97 2.83
N GLN A 94 1.39 4.38 2.95
CA GLN A 94 1.15 3.14 3.68
C GLN A 94 0.55 2.11 2.71
N PRO A 95 1.39 1.44 1.89
CA PRO A 95 0.89 0.44 0.95
C PRO A 95 0.18 -0.71 1.65
N ASP A 96 -0.88 -1.24 1.05
CA ASP A 96 -1.62 -2.37 1.62
C ASP A 96 -0.72 -3.59 1.82
N VAL A 97 0.12 -3.92 0.81
CA VAL A 97 1.15 -4.96 0.93
C VAL A 97 2.43 -4.50 0.22
N LEU A 98 3.58 -4.79 0.82
CA LEU A 98 4.88 -4.50 0.23
C LEU A 98 5.86 -5.68 0.37
N PHE A 99 6.78 -5.80 -0.57
CA PHE A 99 7.90 -6.74 -0.53
C PHE A 99 9.22 -6.01 -0.71
N ILE A 100 10.21 -6.40 0.10
CA ILE A 100 11.58 -5.88 0.04
C ILE A 100 12.53 -7.08 -0.08
N SER A 101 13.33 -7.09 -1.14
CA SER A 101 14.30 -8.15 -1.41
C SER A 101 15.47 -8.14 -0.43
N ASN A 102 16.12 -9.30 -0.26
CA ASN A 102 17.26 -9.45 0.65
C ASN A 102 18.36 -8.41 0.41
N GLY A 103 18.65 -8.09 -0.86
CA GLY A 103 19.69 -7.11 -1.20
C GLY A 103 19.36 -5.68 -0.76
N ARG A 104 18.10 -5.42 -0.38
CA ARG A 104 17.62 -4.10 0.00
C ARG A 104 17.15 -4.00 1.45
N LEU A 105 17.29 -5.05 2.26
CA LEU A 105 16.82 -5.05 3.65
C LEU A 105 17.40 -3.93 4.52
N ARG A 106 18.47 -3.28 4.08
CA ARG A 106 19.04 -2.10 4.77
C ARG A 106 18.07 -0.91 4.87
N ILE A 107 17.01 -0.87 4.05
CA ILE A 107 15.97 0.19 4.13
C ILE A 107 14.88 -0.13 5.17
N VAL A 108 14.90 -1.33 5.77
CA VAL A 108 13.93 -1.76 6.78
C VAL A 108 14.51 -1.47 8.15
N GLU A 109 14.00 -0.44 8.78
CA GLU A 109 14.28 -0.07 10.16
C GLU A 109 13.00 -0.26 11.01
N ASP A 110 12.68 0.69 11.88
CA ASP A 110 11.36 0.81 12.52
C ASP A 110 10.27 1.15 11.49
N ARG A 111 10.67 1.77 10.38
CA ARG A 111 9.87 2.12 9.18
C ARG A 111 10.65 1.67 7.94
N VAL A 112 9.99 1.74 6.79
CA VAL A 112 10.66 1.50 5.50
C VAL A 112 11.16 2.82 4.94
N ARG A 113 12.50 2.99 4.84
CA ARG A 113 13.14 4.22 4.33
C ARG A 113 13.60 4.04 2.89
N GLY A 114 12.69 4.31 1.97
CA GLY A 114 12.87 4.16 0.53
C GLY A 114 11.78 3.29 -0.10
N PRO A 115 11.78 3.17 -1.43
CA PRO A 115 10.76 2.40 -2.15
C PRO A 115 10.92 0.89 -1.93
N ALA A 116 9.81 0.18 -1.76
CA ALA A 116 9.77 -1.28 -1.80
C ALA A 116 10.08 -1.81 -3.22
N ASP A 117 10.40 -3.10 -3.35
CA ASP A 117 10.61 -3.73 -4.66
C ASP A 117 9.27 -4.07 -5.35
N LEU A 118 8.27 -4.49 -4.58
CA LEU A 118 6.91 -4.75 -5.04
C LEU A 118 5.92 -4.14 -4.07
N ILE A 119 4.87 -3.53 -4.61
CA ILE A 119 3.74 -2.99 -3.86
C ILE A 119 2.44 -3.57 -4.44
N ALA A 120 1.48 -3.85 -3.57
CA ALA A 120 0.10 -4.11 -3.97
C ALA A 120 -0.84 -3.18 -3.21
N GLU A 121 -1.82 -2.63 -3.94
CA GLU A 121 -2.90 -1.79 -3.40
C GLU A 121 -4.25 -2.41 -3.80
N VAL A 122 -5.13 -2.53 -2.83
CA VAL A 122 -6.51 -2.96 -3.02
C VAL A 122 -7.36 -1.70 -3.16
N VAL A 123 -7.86 -1.46 -4.36
CA VAL A 123 -8.60 -0.24 -4.69
C VAL A 123 -9.93 -0.19 -3.92
N SER A 124 -10.18 0.94 -3.28
CA SER A 124 -11.50 1.27 -2.72
C SER A 124 -12.21 2.32 -3.59
N PRO A 125 -13.54 2.48 -3.47
CA PRO A 125 -14.25 3.54 -4.21
C PRO A 125 -13.66 4.93 -3.97
N ASP A 126 -13.27 5.23 -2.73
CA ASP A 126 -12.74 6.54 -2.32
C ASP A 126 -11.27 6.74 -2.69
N SER A 127 -10.51 5.67 -2.91
CA SER A 127 -9.09 5.72 -3.27
C SER A 127 -8.80 5.49 -4.76
N ARG A 128 -9.81 5.14 -5.57
CA ARG A 128 -9.68 4.69 -6.96
C ARG A 128 -8.76 5.58 -7.81
N GLN A 129 -8.99 6.89 -7.82
CA GLN A 129 -8.14 7.82 -8.59
C GLN A 129 -6.72 7.82 -8.02
N ARG A 130 -6.58 7.88 -6.70
CA ARG A 130 -5.28 7.90 -6.02
C ARG A 130 -4.47 6.65 -6.32
N ASP A 131 -5.05 5.45 -6.16
CA ASP A 131 -4.33 4.20 -6.34
C ASP A 131 -3.99 3.93 -7.82
N ARG A 132 -4.89 4.30 -8.74
CA ARG A 132 -4.69 4.04 -10.17
C ARG A 132 -3.85 5.07 -10.90
N ILE A 133 -3.78 6.30 -10.40
CA ILE A 133 -3.09 7.42 -11.06
C ILE A 133 -1.99 7.95 -10.15
N ASP A 134 -2.36 8.58 -9.02
CA ASP A 134 -1.40 9.33 -8.22
C ASP A 134 -0.32 8.43 -7.59
N LYS A 135 -0.71 7.27 -7.02
CA LYS A 135 0.24 6.28 -6.46
C LYS A 135 1.04 5.59 -7.56
N ARG A 136 0.42 5.29 -8.70
CA ARG A 136 1.13 4.73 -9.84
C ARG A 136 2.29 5.64 -10.25
N ASP A 137 2.01 6.92 -10.50
CA ASP A 137 3.02 7.89 -10.91
C ASP A 137 4.07 8.11 -9.80
N LEU A 138 3.63 8.13 -8.54
CA LEU A 138 4.52 8.25 -7.39
C LEU A 138 5.48 7.04 -7.29
N TYR A 139 4.98 5.84 -7.40
CA TYR A 139 5.77 4.61 -7.29
C TYR A 139 6.72 4.44 -8.48
N GLU A 140 6.28 4.80 -9.69
CA GLU A 140 7.11 4.87 -10.89
C GLU A 140 8.30 5.80 -10.69
N GLN A 141 8.04 7.07 -10.29
CA GLN A 141 9.08 8.10 -10.06
C GLN A 141 10.10 7.71 -9.00
N HIS A 142 9.70 6.89 -8.01
CA HIS A 142 10.58 6.46 -6.93
C HIS A 142 11.22 5.08 -7.15
N GLY A 143 10.96 4.44 -8.29
CA GLY A 143 11.64 3.21 -8.68
C GLY A 143 11.08 1.95 -7.98
N VAL A 144 9.80 1.93 -7.60
CA VAL A 144 9.12 0.69 -7.23
C VAL A 144 9.06 -0.21 -8.46
N ARG A 145 9.68 -1.38 -8.39
CA ARG A 145 9.90 -2.22 -9.58
C ARG A 145 8.65 -2.90 -10.10
N GLU A 146 7.72 -3.26 -9.20
CA GLU A 146 6.46 -3.90 -9.59
C GLU A 146 5.30 -3.37 -8.76
N TYR A 147 4.21 -3.01 -9.43
CA TYR A 147 3.01 -2.48 -8.80
C TYR A 147 1.77 -3.30 -9.18
N TRP A 148 1.10 -3.85 -8.20
CA TRP A 148 -0.14 -4.61 -8.32
C TRP A 148 -1.32 -3.74 -7.93
N ILE A 149 -2.29 -3.61 -8.85
CA ILE A 149 -3.54 -2.91 -8.62
C ILE A 149 -4.64 -3.96 -8.57
N ILE A 150 -5.23 -4.15 -7.41
CA ILE A 150 -6.28 -5.14 -7.15
C ILE A 150 -7.59 -4.39 -7.01
N ASP A 151 -8.50 -4.56 -7.96
CA ASP A 151 -9.78 -3.85 -8.00
C ASP A 151 -10.93 -4.82 -7.68
N PRO A 152 -11.50 -4.78 -6.46
CA PRO A 152 -12.57 -5.68 -6.05
C PRO A 152 -13.90 -5.45 -6.78
N GLU A 153 -14.17 -4.21 -7.21
CA GLU A 153 -15.40 -3.88 -7.90
C GLU A 153 -15.42 -4.40 -9.35
N ALA A 154 -14.27 -4.26 -10.02
CA ALA A 154 -14.05 -4.78 -11.37
C ALA A 154 -13.66 -6.26 -11.39
N GLU A 155 -13.37 -6.85 -10.21
CA GLU A 155 -12.78 -8.18 -10.03
C GLU A 155 -11.55 -8.38 -10.93
N THR A 156 -10.63 -7.40 -10.95
CA THR A 156 -9.43 -7.44 -11.79
C THR A 156 -8.15 -7.28 -10.97
N VAL A 157 -7.10 -7.93 -11.44
CA VAL A 157 -5.73 -7.71 -10.97
C VAL A 157 -4.91 -7.22 -12.15
N GLU A 158 -4.31 -6.04 -12.01
CA GLU A 158 -3.36 -5.47 -12.96
C GLU A 158 -1.96 -5.50 -12.36
N VAL A 159 -0.97 -5.84 -13.16
CA VAL A 159 0.44 -5.80 -12.77
C VAL A 159 1.19 -4.88 -13.70
N LEU A 160 1.86 -3.90 -13.12
CA LEU A 160 2.74 -2.97 -13.79
C LEU A 160 4.17 -3.30 -13.39
N PHE A 161 5.08 -3.29 -14.35
CA PHE A 161 6.50 -3.51 -14.14
C PHE A 161 7.30 -2.33 -14.67
N LEU A 162 8.24 -1.83 -13.85
CA LEU A 162 9.10 -0.72 -14.21
C LEU A 162 10.16 -1.19 -15.21
N ASP A 163 10.02 -0.78 -16.45
CA ASP A 163 10.99 -0.99 -17.51
C ASP A 163 11.73 0.33 -17.76
N ARG A 164 12.99 0.40 -17.31
CA ARG A 164 13.78 1.64 -17.22
C ARG A 164 13.10 2.65 -16.27
N ASP A 165 12.40 3.65 -16.80
CA ASP A 165 11.80 4.75 -16.04
C ASP A 165 10.27 4.82 -16.18
N GLU A 166 9.64 3.83 -16.87
CA GLU A 166 8.20 3.82 -17.12
C GLU A 166 7.55 2.48 -16.76
N TYR A 167 6.36 2.53 -16.18
CA TYR A 167 5.56 1.34 -15.95
C TYR A 167 4.95 0.81 -17.23
N ARG A 168 5.24 -0.48 -17.50
CA ARG A 168 4.57 -1.25 -18.56
C ARG A 168 3.61 -2.25 -17.96
N LEU A 169 2.44 -2.36 -18.56
CA LEU A 169 1.45 -3.35 -18.17
C LEU A 169 1.95 -4.76 -18.52
N VAL A 170 2.17 -5.58 -17.49
CA VAL A 170 2.49 -7.02 -17.66
C VAL A 170 1.24 -7.79 -18.07
N GLY A 171 0.11 -7.44 -17.47
CA GLY A 171 -1.20 -8.00 -17.78
C GLY A 171 -2.29 -7.52 -16.87
N ARG A 172 -3.54 -7.83 -17.27
CA ARG A 172 -4.76 -7.65 -16.49
C ARG A 172 -5.51 -8.96 -16.51
N TRP A 173 -5.86 -9.46 -15.34
CA TRP A 173 -6.49 -10.77 -15.19
C TRP A 173 -7.80 -10.68 -14.40
N ARG A 174 -8.70 -11.62 -14.66
CA ARG A 174 -10.03 -11.76 -14.06
C ARG A 174 -10.21 -13.12 -13.39
N PRO A 175 -11.31 -13.35 -12.65
CA PRO A 175 -11.64 -14.67 -12.12
C PRO A 175 -11.57 -15.75 -13.21
N GLY A 176 -10.98 -16.91 -12.87
CA GLY A 176 -10.63 -17.99 -13.80
C GLY A 176 -9.23 -17.91 -14.36
N GLU A 177 -8.52 -16.78 -14.21
CA GLU A 177 -7.17 -16.56 -14.72
C GLU A 177 -6.13 -16.53 -13.61
N GLN A 178 -4.86 -16.58 -13.99
CA GLN A 178 -3.72 -16.46 -13.07
C GLN A 178 -2.93 -15.18 -13.34
N ALA A 179 -2.95 -14.25 -12.40
CA ALA A 179 -2.06 -13.10 -12.39
C ALA A 179 -0.63 -13.55 -12.08
N ARG A 180 0.36 -12.91 -12.69
CA ARG A 180 1.78 -13.30 -12.56
C ARG A 180 2.69 -12.11 -12.33
N SER A 181 3.70 -12.31 -11.48
CA SER A 181 4.77 -11.37 -11.25
C SER A 181 5.82 -11.44 -12.36
N GLN A 182 6.32 -10.29 -12.76
CA GLN A 182 7.51 -10.16 -13.60
C GLN A 182 8.78 -10.15 -12.73
N LEU A 183 8.69 -9.54 -11.56
CA LEU A 183 9.79 -9.41 -10.58
C LEU A 183 10.11 -10.75 -9.92
N LEU A 184 9.09 -11.42 -9.40
CA LEU A 184 9.20 -12.69 -8.68
C LEU A 184 8.87 -13.83 -9.65
N LYS A 185 9.83 -14.21 -10.49
CA LYS A 185 9.65 -15.21 -11.53
C LYS A 185 9.06 -16.51 -10.98
N GLY A 186 7.90 -16.91 -11.52
CA GLY A 186 7.16 -18.09 -11.11
C GLY A 186 6.13 -17.83 -10.01
N PHE A 187 6.08 -16.65 -9.40
CA PHE A 187 4.98 -16.26 -8.54
C PHE A 187 3.72 -16.02 -9.36
N THR A 188 2.68 -16.77 -9.07
CA THR A 188 1.34 -16.61 -9.65
C THR A 188 0.29 -16.58 -8.56
N LEU A 189 -0.84 -15.91 -8.86
CA LEU A 189 -1.99 -15.77 -7.99
C LEU A 189 -3.27 -16.08 -8.79
N THR A 190 -4.07 -17.03 -8.31
CA THR A 190 -5.39 -17.31 -8.89
C THR A 190 -6.35 -16.20 -8.53
N VAL A 191 -6.85 -15.46 -9.52
CA VAL A 191 -7.70 -14.28 -9.29
C VAL A 191 -9.01 -14.65 -8.61
N THR A 192 -9.60 -15.81 -8.93
CA THR A 192 -10.80 -16.32 -8.27
C THR A 192 -10.61 -16.51 -6.76
N GLU A 193 -9.45 -17.03 -6.33
CA GLU A 193 -9.17 -17.24 -4.90
C GLU A 193 -9.04 -15.91 -4.15
N LEU A 194 -8.51 -14.88 -4.83
CA LEU A 194 -8.35 -13.55 -4.24
C LEU A 194 -9.69 -12.91 -3.91
N PHE A 195 -10.68 -13.03 -4.81
CA PHE A 195 -12.01 -12.45 -4.66
C PHE A 195 -13.07 -13.43 -4.12
N ALA A 196 -12.67 -14.63 -3.70
CA ALA A 196 -13.61 -15.59 -3.11
C ALA A 196 -14.35 -14.97 -1.92
N LYS A 197 -15.65 -15.14 -1.87
CA LYS A 197 -16.46 -14.79 -0.69
C LYS A 197 -16.54 -16.04 0.19
N ASP A 198 -16.02 -15.91 1.43
CA ASP A 198 -16.22 -16.98 2.41
C ASP A 198 -17.72 -17.11 2.70
N ARG A 199 -18.22 -18.34 2.69
CA ARG A 199 -19.64 -18.65 2.92
C ARG A 199 -19.95 -18.65 4.40
#